data_88e2da13a7859cd7d173141f0508b7e0
#
_entry.id   88e2da13a7859cd7d173141f0508b7e0
#
_cell.length_a   1.000
_cell.length_b   1.000
_cell.length_c   1.000
_cell.angle_alpha   90.00
_cell.angle_beta   90.00
_cell.angle_gamma   90.00
#
_symmetry.space_group_name_H-M   'P 1'
#
loop_
_entity.id
_entity.type
_entity.pdbx_description
1 polymer ?
#
loop_
_entity_poly.entity_id
_entity_poly.type
_entity_poly.pdbx_seq_one_letter_code
_entity_poly.pdbx_strand_id
1 'polypeptide(L)'
;LVGLIADGIVGGVGAVLGFVPQMLILFLLLSLLEDCGYMSRIAFIMDRIFRKFGLSGKSFIPMLVASGCGVPGIMASRTIEQDRDRKMTIMTTGFIPCGAKMPIIGLFAGAVFNNSPIVATSAFFIGVSAVVVSGVILKKFRAFAGKPAPFVMELPQYHRPSARNVLRSTLDRGM
;
A
#
# COMPACT_ATOMS: atom_id res chain seq x y z
N LEU A 1 -7.20 35.16 14.48
CA LEU A 1 -6.18 34.16 14.89
C LEU A 1 -6.83 33.05 15.70
N VAL A 2 -7.70 33.37 16.68
CA VAL A 2 -8.41 32.36 17.52
C VAL A 2 -9.32 31.48 16.68
N GLY A 3 -10.06 32.01 15.70
CA GLY A 3 -10.90 31.25 14.78
C GLY A 3 -10.08 30.30 13.91
N LEU A 4 -8.93 30.72 13.36
CA LEU A 4 -8.06 29.89 12.54
C LEU A 4 -7.48 28.72 13.34
N ILE A 5 -7.14 28.93 14.60
CA ILE A 5 -6.63 27.88 15.50
C ILE A 5 -7.76 26.89 15.87
N ALA A 6 -8.93 27.43 16.22
CA ALA A 6 -10.07 26.60 16.58
C ALA A 6 -10.55 25.74 15.39
N ASP A 7 -10.72 26.35 14.22
CA ASP A 7 -11.11 25.64 12.99
C ASP A 7 -10.03 24.64 12.54
N GLY A 8 -8.75 24.98 12.69
CA GLY A 8 -7.64 24.08 12.38
C GLY A 8 -7.59 22.88 13.32
N ILE A 9 -7.76 23.09 14.62
CA ILE A 9 -7.74 22.00 15.62
C ILE A 9 -9.00 21.13 15.47
N VAL A 10 -10.18 21.74 15.43
CA VAL A 10 -11.45 21.00 15.31
C VAL A 10 -11.53 20.26 13.98
N GLY A 11 -11.14 20.92 12.88
CA GLY A 11 -11.08 20.30 11.56
C GLY A 11 -10.05 19.18 11.48
N GLY A 12 -8.86 19.37 12.05
CA GLY A 12 -7.81 18.34 12.10
C GLY A 12 -8.20 17.12 12.93
N VAL A 13 -8.72 17.33 14.13
CA VAL A 13 -9.22 16.24 14.98
C VAL A 13 -10.41 15.54 14.32
N GLY A 14 -11.34 16.27 13.71
CA GLY A 14 -12.47 15.70 12.98
C GLY A 14 -12.03 14.84 11.79
N ALA A 15 -11.04 15.29 11.03
CA ALA A 15 -10.48 14.52 9.93
C ALA A 15 -9.83 13.21 10.40
N VAL A 16 -9.05 13.25 11.49
CA VAL A 16 -8.42 12.06 12.08
C VAL A 16 -9.47 11.08 12.60
N LEU A 17 -10.46 11.58 13.35
CA LEU A 17 -11.55 10.74 13.87
C LEU A 17 -12.41 10.12 12.76
N GLY A 18 -12.63 10.84 11.66
CA GLY A 18 -13.31 10.30 10.47
C GLY A 18 -12.50 9.26 9.71
N PHE A 19 -11.17 9.32 9.79
CA PHE A 19 -10.28 8.37 9.10
C PHE A 19 -10.12 7.04 9.85
N VAL A 20 -10.21 7.04 11.18
CA VAL A 20 -10.07 5.84 12.03
C VAL A 20 -11.06 4.72 11.67
N PRO A 21 -12.38 4.96 11.53
CA PRO A 21 -13.31 3.90 11.17
C PRO A 21 -12.99 3.26 9.82
N GLN A 22 -12.61 4.07 8.84
CA GLN A 22 -12.24 3.57 7.52
C GLN A 22 -11.00 2.68 7.57
N MET A 23 -10.01 3.05 8.38
CA MET A 23 -8.82 2.25 8.62
C MET A 23 -9.14 0.91 9.27
N LEU A 24 -10.01 0.90 10.28
CA LEU A 24 -10.42 -0.33 10.96
C LEU A 24 -11.11 -1.31 10.01
N ILE A 25 -12.00 -0.82 9.16
CA ILE A 25 -12.68 -1.63 8.14
C ILE A 25 -11.66 -2.20 7.15
N LEU A 26 -10.71 -1.38 6.70
CA LEU A 26 -9.66 -1.81 5.77
C LEU A 26 -8.80 -2.91 6.40
N PHE A 27 -8.36 -2.74 7.65
CA PHE A 27 -7.58 -3.75 8.35
C PHE A 27 -8.36 -5.04 8.59
N LEU A 28 -9.64 -4.94 8.90
CA LEU A 28 -10.50 -6.10 9.06
C LEU A 28 -10.62 -6.91 7.76
N LEU A 29 -10.86 -6.23 6.64
CA LEU A 29 -10.95 -6.88 5.33
C LEU A 29 -9.61 -7.50 4.90
N LEU A 30 -8.51 -6.80 5.13
CA LEU A 30 -7.16 -7.31 4.84
C LEU A 30 -6.83 -8.54 5.68
N SER A 31 -7.11 -8.51 6.99
CA SER A 31 -6.92 -9.67 7.87
C SER A 31 -7.75 -10.87 7.41
N LEU A 32 -8.96 -10.64 6.99
CA LEU A 32 -9.84 -11.70 6.49
C LEU A 32 -9.29 -12.33 5.20
N LEU A 33 -8.81 -11.52 4.27
CA LEU A 33 -8.20 -12.00 3.02
C LEU A 33 -6.86 -12.70 3.26
N GLU A 34 -6.09 -12.26 4.26
CA GLU A 34 -4.83 -12.87 4.67
C GLU A 34 -5.09 -14.25 5.31
N ASP A 35 -6.04 -14.35 6.24
CA ASP A 35 -6.43 -15.59 6.90
C ASP A 35 -6.99 -16.64 5.92
N CYS A 36 -7.73 -16.21 4.89
CA CYS A 36 -8.21 -17.10 3.84
C CYS A 36 -7.10 -17.65 2.93
N GLY A 37 -5.88 -17.13 3.01
CA GLY A 37 -4.78 -17.52 2.13
C GLY A 37 -4.92 -17.03 0.68
N TYR A 38 -5.85 -16.12 0.42
CA TYR A 38 -6.09 -15.55 -0.92
C TYR A 38 -4.92 -14.72 -1.42
N MET A 39 -4.31 -13.93 -0.51
CA MET A 39 -3.17 -13.05 -0.80
C MET A 39 -1.95 -13.81 -1.34
N SER A 40 -1.62 -14.96 -0.74
CA SER A 40 -0.47 -15.76 -1.15
C SER A 40 -0.63 -16.35 -2.55
N ARG A 41 -1.85 -16.70 -2.95
CA ARG A 41 -2.12 -17.21 -4.30
C ARG A 41 -2.01 -16.15 -5.37
N ILE A 42 -2.55 -14.95 -5.11
CA ILE A 42 -2.40 -13.82 -6.03
C ILE A 42 -0.93 -13.42 -6.16
N ALA A 43 -0.19 -13.39 -5.04
CA ALA A 43 1.23 -13.12 -5.06
C ALA A 43 2.00 -14.11 -5.94
N PHE A 44 1.65 -15.39 -5.90
CA PHE A 44 2.26 -16.41 -6.75
C PHE A 44 1.99 -16.16 -8.25
N ILE A 45 0.77 -15.81 -8.62
CA ILE A 45 0.42 -15.51 -10.01
C ILE A 45 1.14 -14.25 -10.48
N MET A 46 1.20 -13.23 -9.63
CA MET A 46 1.82 -11.94 -9.94
C MET A 46 3.35 -12.01 -9.93
N ASP A 47 3.98 -12.98 -9.26
CA ASP A 47 5.44 -13.14 -9.21
C ASP A 47 6.06 -13.16 -10.60
N ARG A 48 5.42 -13.82 -11.55
CA ARG A 48 5.89 -13.89 -12.94
C ARG A 48 5.98 -12.51 -13.62
N ILE A 49 5.04 -11.62 -13.29
CA ILE A 49 4.99 -10.27 -13.85
C ILE A 49 6.00 -9.37 -13.13
N PHE A 50 6.03 -9.41 -11.80
CA PHE A 50 6.91 -8.57 -10.99
C PHE A 50 8.40 -8.87 -11.21
N ARG A 51 8.76 -10.12 -11.47
CA ARG A 51 10.13 -10.50 -11.85
C ARG A 51 10.62 -9.80 -13.12
N LYS A 52 9.74 -9.53 -14.08
CA LYS A 52 10.13 -8.74 -15.28
C LYS A 52 10.56 -7.33 -14.91
N PHE A 53 9.94 -6.74 -13.90
CA PHE A 53 10.28 -5.41 -13.40
C PHE A 53 11.40 -5.42 -12.35
N GLY A 54 11.92 -6.60 -11.99
CA GLY A 54 13.02 -6.76 -11.05
C GLY A 54 12.61 -6.76 -9.57
N LEU A 55 11.32 -6.82 -9.29
CA LEU A 55 10.75 -6.98 -7.95
C LEU A 55 10.43 -8.46 -7.71
N SER A 56 10.51 -8.90 -6.45
CA SER A 56 10.04 -10.24 -6.07
C SER A 56 8.52 -10.28 -5.98
N GLY A 57 7.93 -11.45 -6.20
CA GLY A 57 6.48 -11.62 -6.04
C GLY A 57 5.97 -11.33 -4.63
N LYS A 58 6.82 -11.45 -3.61
CA LYS A 58 6.50 -11.05 -2.23
C LYS A 58 6.26 -9.54 -2.10
N SER A 59 6.81 -8.72 -3.00
CA SER A 59 6.61 -7.27 -3.02
C SER A 59 5.19 -6.86 -3.44
N PHE A 60 4.45 -7.76 -4.08
CA PHE A 60 3.06 -7.48 -4.50
C PHE A 60 2.13 -7.23 -3.31
N ILE A 61 2.27 -8.04 -2.24
CA ILE A 61 1.41 -7.93 -1.05
C ILE A 61 1.53 -6.55 -0.39
N PRO A 62 2.75 -6.06 -0.04
CA PRO A 62 2.92 -4.71 0.46
C PRO A 62 2.38 -3.61 -0.47
N MET A 63 2.57 -3.75 -1.78
CA MET A 63 2.09 -2.77 -2.75
C MET A 63 0.56 -2.74 -2.84
N LEU A 64 -0.08 -3.91 -2.80
CA LEU A 64 -1.53 -4.01 -2.80
C LEU A 64 -2.13 -3.41 -1.53
N VAL A 65 -1.55 -3.70 -0.37
CA VAL A 65 -1.95 -3.09 0.90
C VAL A 65 -1.76 -1.57 0.87
N ALA A 66 -0.66 -1.11 0.27
CA ALA A 66 -0.32 0.31 0.16
C ALA A 66 -1.28 1.11 -0.74
N SER A 67 -1.98 0.46 -1.67
CA SER A 67 -3.03 1.13 -2.46
C SER A 67 -4.21 1.59 -1.58
N GLY A 68 -4.49 0.88 -0.50
CA GLY A 68 -5.44 1.33 0.52
C GLY A 68 -4.79 2.31 1.49
N CYS A 69 -3.70 1.90 2.13
CA CYS A 69 -2.94 2.72 3.06
C CYS A 69 -1.44 2.42 2.99
N GLY A 70 -0.61 3.45 2.82
CA GLY A 70 0.84 3.31 2.69
C GLY A 70 1.53 2.78 3.94
N VAL A 71 1.05 3.13 5.14
CA VAL A 71 1.68 2.74 6.41
C VAL A 71 1.66 1.22 6.61
N PRO A 72 0.51 0.51 6.60
CA PRO A 72 0.49 -0.93 6.70
C PRO A 72 1.16 -1.62 5.51
N GLY A 73 1.16 -1.01 4.32
CA GLY A 73 1.92 -1.51 3.18
C GLY A 73 3.42 -1.56 3.45
N ILE A 74 3.98 -0.51 4.02
CA ILE A 74 5.40 -0.47 4.42
C ILE A 74 5.66 -1.47 5.56
N MET A 75 4.77 -1.58 6.53
CA MET A 75 4.91 -2.57 7.61
C MET A 75 4.87 -4.01 7.08
N ALA A 76 4.00 -4.30 6.12
CA ALA A 76 3.94 -5.59 5.46
C ALA A 76 5.21 -5.94 4.68
N SER A 77 6.00 -4.95 4.25
CA SER A 77 7.28 -5.19 3.60
C SER A 77 8.31 -5.91 4.48
N ARG A 78 8.11 -5.93 5.81
CA ARG A 78 8.96 -6.68 6.76
C ARG A 78 8.93 -8.19 6.53
N THR A 79 7.90 -8.71 5.86
CA THR A 79 7.81 -10.13 5.48
C THR A 79 8.75 -10.52 4.36
N ILE A 80 9.39 -9.54 3.70
CA ILE A 80 10.37 -9.77 2.66
C ILE A 80 11.72 -10.04 3.32
N GLU A 81 12.25 -11.25 3.11
CA GLU A 81 13.50 -11.72 3.74
C GLU A 81 14.74 -11.01 3.19
N GLN A 82 14.74 -10.70 1.91
CA GLN A 82 15.87 -10.04 1.25
C GLN A 82 15.85 -8.53 1.50
N ASP A 83 16.86 -8.02 2.18
CA ASP A 83 16.99 -6.58 2.49
C ASP A 83 16.96 -5.69 1.25
N ARG A 84 17.52 -6.17 0.15
CA ARG A 84 17.50 -5.47 -1.13
C ARG A 84 16.09 -5.28 -1.67
N ASP A 85 15.33 -6.37 -1.78
CA ASP A 85 13.98 -6.37 -2.31
C ASP A 85 13.04 -5.62 -1.36
N ARG A 86 13.27 -5.72 -0.05
CA ARG A 86 12.54 -4.96 0.97
C ARG A 86 12.74 -3.46 0.81
N LYS A 87 13.99 -2.99 0.71
CA LYS A 87 14.31 -1.56 0.51
C LYS A 87 13.72 -1.05 -0.79
N MET A 88 13.83 -1.82 -1.87
CA MET A 88 13.28 -1.49 -3.17
C MET A 88 11.75 -1.37 -3.11
N THR A 89 11.09 -2.31 -2.42
CA THR A 89 9.63 -2.28 -2.21
C THR A 89 9.21 -1.07 -1.40
N ILE A 90 9.91 -0.72 -0.32
CA ILE A 90 9.60 0.45 0.51
C ILE A 90 9.70 1.74 -0.32
N MET A 91 10.77 1.88 -1.11
CA MET A 91 10.98 3.06 -1.96
C MET A 91 9.89 3.20 -3.02
N THR A 92 9.52 2.11 -3.69
CA THR A 92 8.49 2.12 -4.74
C THR A 92 7.09 2.27 -4.17
N THR A 93 6.81 1.73 -3.00
CA THR A 93 5.52 1.85 -2.30
C THR A 93 5.16 3.31 -2.00
N GLY A 94 6.16 4.17 -1.76
CA GLY A 94 5.94 5.60 -1.53
C GLY A 94 5.27 6.34 -2.70
N PHE A 95 5.40 5.85 -3.92
CA PHE A 95 4.77 6.46 -5.10
C PHE A 95 3.33 6.01 -5.33
N ILE A 96 2.87 4.96 -4.67
CA ILE A 96 1.51 4.44 -4.83
C ILE A 96 0.51 5.47 -4.29
N PRO A 97 -0.45 5.92 -5.13
CA PRO A 97 -1.53 6.77 -4.66
C PRO A 97 -2.46 5.96 -3.76
N CYS A 98 -2.53 6.33 -2.49
CA CYS A 98 -3.41 5.70 -1.50
C CYS A 98 -4.62 6.58 -1.20
N GLY A 99 -5.60 6.03 -0.49
CA GLY A 99 -6.84 6.74 -0.14
C GLY A 99 -6.61 8.08 0.56
N ALA A 100 -5.55 8.21 1.35
CA ALA A 100 -5.21 9.48 2.02
C ALA A 100 -4.62 10.54 1.07
N LYS A 101 -4.00 10.14 -0.03
CA LYS A 101 -3.46 11.06 -1.03
C LYS A 101 -4.54 11.58 -1.99
N MET A 102 -5.63 10.83 -2.19
CA MET A 102 -6.70 11.21 -3.11
C MET A 102 -7.35 12.55 -2.79
N PRO A 103 -7.71 12.88 -1.54
CA PRO A 103 -8.26 14.19 -1.20
C PRO A 103 -7.28 15.33 -1.49
N ILE A 104 -5.98 15.11 -1.28
CA ILE A 104 -4.94 16.11 -1.56
C ILE A 104 -4.84 16.36 -3.06
N ILE A 105 -4.82 15.29 -3.86
CA ILE A 105 -4.82 15.38 -5.33
C ILE A 105 -6.09 16.09 -5.82
N GLY A 106 -7.25 15.76 -5.23
CA GLY A 106 -8.52 16.40 -5.55
C GLY A 106 -8.53 17.90 -5.23
N LEU A 107 -7.94 18.29 -4.10
CA LEU A 107 -7.82 19.68 -3.72
C LEU A 107 -6.94 20.47 -4.69
N PHE A 108 -5.80 19.92 -5.08
CA PHE A 108 -4.94 20.53 -6.12
C PHE A 108 -5.62 20.61 -7.47
N ALA A 109 -6.31 19.54 -7.90
CA ALA A 109 -7.06 19.54 -9.14
C ALA A 109 -8.20 20.57 -9.13
N GLY A 110 -8.87 20.76 -7.99
CA GLY A 110 -9.91 21.75 -7.81
C GLY A 110 -9.36 23.17 -7.84
N ALA A 111 -8.26 23.45 -7.14
CA ALA A 111 -7.69 24.79 -7.01
C ALA A 111 -7.02 25.29 -8.31
N VAL A 112 -6.32 24.39 -9.04
CA VAL A 112 -5.49 24.77 -10.20
C VAL A 112 -6.20 24.51 -11.53
N PHE A 113 -7.00 23.46 -11.63
CA PHE A 113 -7.59 22.99 -12.89
C PHE A 113 -9.12 23.03 -12.94
N ASN A 114 -9.70 23.92 -12.15
CA ASN A 114 -11.16 24.19 -12.16
C ASN A 114 -12.02 22.92 -12.00
N ASN A 115 -11.62 22.05 -11.09
CA ASN A 115 -12.32 20.81 -10.72
C ASN A 115 -12.46 19.79 -11.87
N SER A 116 -11.47 19.71 -12.75
CA SER A 116 -11.47 18.74 -13.85
C SER A 116 -11.19 17.31 -13.34
N PRO A 117 -12.11 16.34 -13.49
CA PRO A 117 -11.93 14.97 -13.06
C PRO A 117 -10.80 14.25 -13.83
N ILE A 118 -10.47 14.72 -15.03
CA ILE A 118 -9.40 14.19 -15.86
C ILE A 118 -8.04 14.33 -15.16
N VAL A 119 -7.81 15.44 -14.46
CA VAL A 119 -6.55 15.70 -13.74
C VAL A 119 -6.35 14.73 -12.59
N ALA A 120 -7.39 14.45 -11.80
CA ALA A 120 -7.32 13.48 -10.70
C ALA A 120 -7.03 12.07 -11.23
N THR A 121 -7.68 11.68 -12.32
CA THR A 121 -7.45 10.38 -12.95
C THR A 121 -6.05 10.27 -13.54
N SER A 122 -5.56 11.32 -14.21
CA SER A 122 -4.21 11.35 -14.77
C SER A 122 -3.14 11.26 -13.68
N ALA A 123 -3.33 11.92 -12.54
CA ALA A 123 -2.42 11.84 -11.39
C ALA A 123 -2.29 10.42 -10.85
N PHE A 124 -3.40 9.65 -10.83
CA PHE A 124 -3.36 8.24 -10.45
C PHE A 124 -2.49 7.41 -11.41
N PHE A 125 -2.70 7.56 -12.71
CA PHE A 125 -1.90 6.85 -13.73
C PHE A 125 -0.43 7.26 -13.70
N ILE A 126 -0.13 8.53 -13.46
CA ILE A 126 1.24 9.02 -13.29
C ILE A 126 1.89 8.36 -12.06
N GLY A 127 1.17 8.26 -10.94
CA GLY A 127 1.65 7.57 -9.74
C GLY A 127 1.99 6.10 -9.99
N VAL A 128 1.10 5.37 -10.68
CA VAL A 128 1.34 3.97 -11.05
C VAL A 128 2.53 3.85 -12.02
N SER A 129 2.62 4.73 -13.02
CA SER A 129 3.76 4.77 -13.95
C SER A 129 5.07 5.05 -13.21
N ALA A 130 5.07 5.94 -12.22
CA ALA A 130 6.24 6.26 -11.41
C ALA A 130 6.72 5.04 -10.61
N VAL A 131 5.82 4.18 -10.12
CA VAL A 131 6.19 2.92 -9.45
C VAL A 131 6.96 2.01 -10.40
N VAL A 132 6.45 1.82 -11.61
CA VAL A 132 7.09 0.96 -12.63
C VAL A 132 8.45 1.52 -13.04
N VAL A 133 8.51 2.81 -13.36
CA VAL A 133 9.74 3.50 -13.77
C VAL A 133 10.78 3.47 -12.66
N SER A 134 10.40 3.78 -11.43
CA SER A 134 11.33 3.74 -10.29
C SER A 134 11.85 2.33 -10.03
N GLY A 135 11.01 1.30 -10.15
CA GLY A 135 11.41 -0.10 -10.04
C GLY A 135 12.47 -0.50 -11.08
N VAL A 136 12.26 -0.10 -12.34
CA VAL A 136 13.20 -0.36 -13.43
C VAL A 136 14.53 0.40 -13.24
N ILE A 137 14.45 1.67 -12.83
CA ILE A 137 15.65 2.50 -12.55
C ILE A 137 16.45 1.93 -11.39
N LEU A 138 15.79 1.58 -10.27
CA LEU A 138 16.44 1.00 -9.11
C LEU A 138 17.15 -0.32 -9.43
N LYS A 139 16.56 -1.15 -10.29
CA LYS A 139 17.21 -2.39 -10.77
C LYS A 139 18.54 -2.14 -11.49
N LYS A 140 18.68 -1.00 -12.18
CA LYS A 140 19.89 -0.63 -12.93
C LYS A 140 21.04 -0.18 -12.01
N PHE A 141 20.75 0.26 -10.78
CA PHE A 141 21.77 0.63 -9.82
C PHE A 141 22.49 -0.61 -9.26
N ARG A 142 23.84 -0.55 -9.19
CA ARG A 142 24.69 -1.65 -8.68
C ARG A 142 24.29 -2.13 -7.28
N ALA A 143 23.80 -1.24 -6.42
CA ALA A 143 23.32 -1.58 -5.08
C ALA A 143 22.09 -2.51 -5.07
N PHE A 144 21.29 -2.46 -6.14
CA PHE A 144 20.07 -3.24 -6.32
C PHE A 144 20.17 -4.25 -7.49
N ALA A 145 21.32 -4.30 -8.16
CA ALA A 145 21.59 -5.25 -9.22
C ALA A 145 21.82 -6.65 -8.65
N GLY A 146 20.97 -7.60 -8.98
CA GLY A 146 21.07 -9.00 -8.57
C GLY A 146 19.82 -9.77 -9.00
N LYS A 147 19.88 -11.09 -8.92
CA LYS A 147 18.72 -11.93 -9.20
C LYS A 147 17.70 -11.77 -8.05
N PRO A 148 16.40 -11.54 -8.34
CA PRO A 148 15.38 -11.55 -7.30
C PRO A 148 15.38 -12.91 -6.60
N ALA A 149 15.08 -12.92 -5.30
CA ALA A 149 14.99 -14.15 -4.53
C ALA A 149 14.01 -15.12 -5.20
N PRO A 150 14.33 -16.43 -5.24
CA PRO A 150 13.35 -17.40 -5.69
C PRO A 150 12.12 -17.31 -4.78
N PHE A 151 10.95 -17.23 -5.39
CA PHE A 151 9.70 -17.22 -4.67
C PHE A 151 9.40 -18.64 -4.18
N VAL A 152 9.90 -18.96 -2.99
CA VAL A 152 9.54 -20.17 -2.28
C VAL A 152 8.54 -19.78 -1.21
N MET A 153 7.27 -19.98 -1.48
CA MET A 153 6.21 -19.80 -0.51
C MET A 153 5.42 -21.11 -0.46
N GLU A 154 5.42 -21.74 0.69
CA GLU A 154 4.48 -22.82 0.95
C GLU A 154 3.07 -22.24 0.88
N LEU A 155 2.27 -22.76 -0.05
CA LEU A 155 0.89 -22.32 -0.19
C LEU A 155 0.12 -22.76 1.09
N PRO A 156 -0.30 -21.84 1.95
CA PRO A 156 -1.07 -22.21 3.12
C PRO A 156 -2.37 -22.90 2.68
N GLN A 157 -2.73 -23.97 3.39
CA GLN A 157 -4.00 -24.64 3.17
C GLN A 157 -5.15 -23.67 3.49
N TYR A 158 -6.27 -23.80 2.78
CA TYR A 158 -7.46 -23.01 3.07
C TYR A 158 -7.93 -23.27 4.49
N HIS A 159 -7.77 -22.28 5.35
CA HIS A 159 -8.37 -22.30 6.68
C HIS A 159 -9.63 -21.41 6.67
N ARG A 160 -10.67 -21.87 7.35
CA ARG A 160 -11.82 -20.99 7.60
C ARG A 160 -11.35 -19.88 8.53
N PRO A 161 -11.54 -18.61 8.17
CA PRO A 161 -11.13 -17.50 9.02
C PRO A 161 -11.81 -17.63 10.38
N SER A 162 -11.02 -17.66 11.45
CA SER A 162 -11.59 -17.65 12.79
C SER A 162 -11.85 -16.20 13.19
N ALA A 163 -13.11 -15.87 13.49
CA ALA A 163 -13.52 -14.51 13.85
C ALA A 163 -12.68 -13.93 15.02
N ARG A 164 -12.24 -14.78 15.92
CA ARG A 164 -11.40 -14.39 17.07
C ARG A 164 -10.01 -13.92 16.61
N ASN A 165 -9.39 -14.62 15.66
CA ASN A 165 -8.06 -14.27 15.16
C ASN A 165 -8.11 -12.98 14.33
N VAL A 166 -9.12 -12.85 13.47
CA VAL A 166 -9.35 -11.64 12.66
C VAL A 166 -9.55 -10.42 13.56
N LEU A 167 -10.40 -10.54 14.58
CA LEU A 167 -10.68 -9.44 15.51
C LEU A 167 -9.42 -9.05 16.31
N ARG A 168 -8.69 -10.04 16.80
CA ARG A 168 -7.44 -9.80 17.56
C ARG A 168 -6.37 -9.15 16.69
N SER A 169 -6.16 -9.64 15.47
CA SER A 169 -5.23 -9.05 14.51
C SER A 169 -5.60 -7.61 14.15
N THR A 170 -6.89 -7.32 14.01
CA THR A 170 -7.38 -5.97 13.71
C THR A 170 -7.11 -5.02 14.87
N LEU A 171 -7.33 -5.46 16.11
CA LEU A 171 -7.04 -4.67 17.31
C LEU A 171 -5.54 -4.44 17.50
N ASP A 172 -4.71 -5.48 17.33
CA ASP A 172 -3.25 -5.38 17.49
C ASP A 172 -2.60 -4.47 16.42
N ARG A 173 -3.20 -4.36 15.23
CA ARG A 173 -2.73 -3.46 14.17
C ARG A 173 -3.33 -2.05 14.25
N GLY A 174 -4.44 -1.89 14.97
CA GLY A 174 -5.13 -0.60 15.14
C GLY A 174 -4.69 0.18 16.39
N MET A 175 -4.01 -0.46 17.35
CA MET A 175 -3.34 0.18 18.49
C MET A 175 -1.87 0.42 18.19
#